data_88b1ed0b082a7c2937ed51dae034ebc6
#
_entry.id   88b1ed0b082a7c2937ed51dae034ebc6
#
_cell.length_a   1.000
_cell.length_b   1.000
_cell.length_c   1.000
_cell.angle_alpha   90.00
_cell.angle_beta   90.00
_cell.angle_gamma   90.00
#
_symmetry.space_group_name_H-M   'P 1'
#
loop_
_entity.id
_entity.type
_entity.pdbx_description
1 polymer ?
#
loop_
_entity_poly.entity_id
_entity_poly.type
_entity_poly.pdbx_seq_one_letter_code
_entity_poly.pdbx_strand_id
1 'polypeptide(L)'
;MGMMINTPTVSRIQKDILSRLLAAEDIVVEHRNEATTAAFDVKNRILILPVWEDMSNQLYDMLVGHEVGHALYTPVDSFDAIDEIALPGDQAYVKGLLNIVEDARIERKMKAKFPGLRRDFFAAYSDLHEQRDFFGLTDGDGVVRVDDLDLPNRLNLHFKIGLFDLVTIPFTDEERVWVDRIDASETWNDVVDIVADLYASMDRDQQQDHSEDMPMPTSEEGDASGSESSESSNSNDGGQDGQDSGQSMDDDTD
;
A
#
# COMPACT_ATOMS: atom_id res chain seq x y z
N MET A 1 30.31 -3.55 -30.24
CA MET A 1 29.20 -4.41 -30.68
C MET A 1 28.70 -5.11 -29.43
N GLY A 2 27.83 -4.42 -28.70
CA GLY A 2 27.28 -4.90 -27.41
C GLY A 2 26.16 -5.89 -27.71
N MET A 3 26.31 -7.11 -27.21
CA MET A 3 25.22 -8.09 -27.15
C MET A 3 24.16 -7.56 -26.20
N MET A 4 23.03 -7.15 -26.73
CA MET A 4 21.80 -6.97 -25.92
C MET A 4 21.36 -8.37 -25.46
N ILE A 5 21.51 -8.63 -24.17
CA ILE A 5 20.93 -9.81 -23.53
C ILE A 5 19.44 -9.55 -23.48
N ASN A 6 18.71 -10.20 -24.38
CA ASN A 6 17.26 -10.14 -24.43
C ASN A 6 16.73 -10.92 -23.21
N THR A 7 16.44 -10.24 -22.11
CA THR A 7 15.78 -10.86 -20.95
C THR A 7 14.40 -11.30 -21.41
N PRO A 8 14.01 -12.57 -21.25
CA PRO A 8 12.72 -13.04 -21.74
C PRO A 8 11.61 -12.33 -20.95
N THR A 9 10.92 -11.42 -21.61
CA THR A 9 9.70 -10.80 -21.09
C THR A 9 8.66 -11.91 -20.93
N VAL A 10 8.43 -12.35 -19.69
CA VAL A 10 7.35 -13.30 -19.41
C VAL A 10 6.05 -12.64 -19.86
N SER A 11 5.32 -13.33 -20.73
CA SER A 11 4.09 -12.78 -21.31
C SER A 11 3.12 -12.39 -20.20
N ARG A 12 2.59 -11.16 -20.24
CA ARG A 12 1.54 -10.69 -19.31
C ARG A 12 0.39 -11.68 -19.18
N ILE A 13 0.02 -12.33 -20.28
CA ILE A 13 -1.03 -13.36 -20.31
C ILE A 13 -0.71 -14.54 -19.38
N GLN A 14 0.55 -14.98 -19.30
CA GLN A 14 0.93 -16.09 -18.43
C GLN A 14 0.85 -15.67 -16.95
N LYS A 15 1.18 -14.42 -16.64
CA LYS A 15 1.11 -13.86 -15.30
C LYS A 15 -0.34 -13.59 -14.84
N ASP A 16 -1.21 -13.16 -15.74
CA ASP A 16 -2.65 -13.04 -15.46
C ASP A 16 -3.29 -14.41 -15.16
N ILE A 17 -2.90 -15.43 -15.90
CA ILE A 17 -3.32 -16.81 -15.61
C ILE A 17 -2.82 -17.26 -14.23
N LEU A 18 -1.57 -16.95 -13.88
CA LEU A 18 -1.00 -17.28 -12.58
C LEU A 18 -1.78 -16.61 -11.43
N SER A 19 -2.12 -15.34 -11.56
CA SER A 19 -2.92 -14.61 -10.57
C SER A 19 -4.25 -15.30 -10.29
N ARG A 20 -4.98 -15.66 -11.34
CA ARG A 20 -6.28 -16.35 -11.25
C ARG A 20 -6.15 -17.76 -10.65
N LEU A 21 -5.11 -18.50 -11.03
CA LEU A 21 -4.85 -19.83 -10.48
C LEU A 21 -4.51 -19.79 -9.00
N LEU A 22 -3.72 -18.80 -8.57
CA LEU A 22 -3.37 -18.62 -7.16
C LEU A 22 -4.58 -18.23 -6.33
N ALA A 23 -5.44 -17.35 -6.84
CA ALA A 23 -6.67 -16.94 -6.16
C ALA A 23 -7.72 -18.07 -6.08
N ALA A 24 -7.59 -19.11 -6.90
CA ALA A 24 -8.58 -20.18 -7.04
C ALA A 24 -10.01 -19.68 -7.39
N GLU A 25 -10.10 -18.48 -7.98
CA GLU A 25 -11.35 -17.84 -8.38
C GLU A 25 -11.14 -16.95 -9.61
N ASP A 26 -12.24 -16.48 -10.20
CA ASP A 26 -12.19 -15.61 -11.37
C ASP A 26 -12.06 -14.15 -10.94
N ILE A 27 -10.83 -13.65 -10.89
CA ILE A 27 -10.50 -12.25 -10.64
C ILE A 27 -10.21 -11.51 -11.95
N VAL A 28 -10.47 -10.22 -11.98
CA VAL A 28 -10.06 -9.33 -13.08
C VAL A 28 -8.66 -8.83 -12.80
N VAL A 29 -7.74 -8.94 -13.75
CA VAL A 29 -6.37 -8.44 -13.62
C VAL A 29 -6.19 -7.23 -14.53
N GLU A 30 -5.84 -6.10 -13.94
CA GLU A 30 -5.59 -4.84 -14.65
C GLU A 30 -4.14 -4.39 -14.44
N HIS A 31 -3.49 -3.99 -15.53
CA HIS A 31 -2.17 -3.37 -15.49
C HIS A 31 -2.34 -1.86 -15.73
N ARG A 32 -1.96 -1.04 -14.74
CA ARG A 32 -2.12 0.41 -14.78
C ARG A 32 -0.77 1.12 -14.72
N ASN A 33 -0.51 2.02 -15.66
CA ASN A 33 0.73 2.81 -15.70
C ASN A 33 0.78 3.85 -14.58
N GLU A 34 -0.38 4.32 -14.14
CA GLU A 34 -0.55 5.29 -13.05
C GLU A 34 -0.47 4.67 -11.66
N ALA A 35 -0.57 3.35 -11.56
CA ALA A 35 -0.47 2.67 -10.28
C ALA A 35 0.96 2.74 -9.73
N THR A 36 1.11 3.24 -8.52
CA THR A 36 2.40 3.34 -7.82
C THR A 36 2.79 2.05 -7.13
N THR A 37 1.80 1.20 -6.82
CA THR A 37 1.97 -0.13 -6.22
C THR A 37 0.93 -1.09 -6.76
N ALA A 38 1.00 -2.36 -6.36
CA ALA A 38 -0.09 -3.32 -6.57
C ALA A 38 -1.23 -3.04 -5.59
N ALA A 39 -2.45 -3.42 -5.97
CA ALA A 39 -3.62 -3.33 -5.09
C ALA A 39 -4.66 -4.38 -5.47
N PHE A 40 -5.43 -4.86 -4.47
CA PHE A 40 -6.57 -5.72 -4.70
C PHE A 40 -7.86 -5.06 -4.22
N ASP A 41 -8.75 -4.74 -5.14
CA ASP A 41 -10.11 -4.31 -4.82
C ASP A 41 -10.91 -5.53 -4.34
N VAL A 42 -11.02 -5.67 -3.03
CA VAL A 42 -11.69 -6.80 -2.38
C VAL A 42 -13.17 -6.86 -2.77
N LYS A 43 -13.81 -5.69 -2.95
CA LYS A 43 -15.25 -5.58 -3.24
C LYS A 43 -15.57 -5.95 -4.70
N ASN A 44 -14.78 -5.44 -5.64
CA ASN A 44 -14.99 -5.66 -7.08
C ASN A 44 -14.18 -6.82 -7.64
N ARG A 45 -13.31 -7.44 -6.83
CA ARG A 45 -12.45 -8.57 -7.20
C ARG A 45 -11.50 -8.23 -8.34
N ILE A 46 -10.88 -7.03 -8.28
CA ILE A 46 -9.95 -6.52 -9.30
C ILE A 46 -8.55 -6.48 -8.71
N LEU A 47 -7.61 -7.20 -9.34
CA LEU A 47 -6.19 -7.11 -9.06
C LEU A 47 -5.57 -6.03 -9.96
N ILE A 48 -5.08 -4.96 -9.35
CA ILE A 48 -4.40 -3.87 -10.04
C ILE A 48 -2.90 -4.08 -9.87
N LEU A 49 -2.16 -4.07 -10.98
CA LEU A 49 -0.71 -4.23 -11.00
C LEU A 49 -0.05 -3.02 -11.65
N PRO A 50 1.01 -2.47 -11.06
CA PRO A 50 1.76 -1.37 -11.65
C PRO A 50 2.53 -1.84 -12.90
N VAL A 51 2.82 -0.89 -13.77
CA VAL A 51 3.70 -1.10 -14.92
C VAL A 51 4.99 -0.32 -14.67
N TRP A 52 5.93 -0.92 -13.93
CA TRP A 52 7.22 -0.30 -13.67
C TRP A 52 8.23 -0.72 -14.74
N GLU A 53 9.08 0.22 -15.13
CA GLU A 53 10.29 -0.09 -15.89
C GLU A 53 11.23 -0.93 -15.01
N ASP A 54 11.87 -1.92 -15.60
CA ASP A 54 12.83 -2.82 -14.92
C ASP A 54 12.26 -3.65 -13.75
N MET A 55 10.93 -3.92 -13.73
CA MET A 55 10.34 -4.84 -12.77
C MET A 55 10.85 -6.26 -13.02
N SER A 56 11.53 -6.85 -12.02
CA SER A 56 11.95 -8.25 -12.08
C SER A 56 10.74 -9.21 -12.04
N ASN A 57 10.95 -10.44 -12.55
CA ASN A 57 9.88 -11.45 -12.44
C ASN A 57 9.53 -11.78 -10.99
N GLN A 58 10.54 -11.81 -10.11
CA GLN A 58 10.37 -12.10 -8.69
C GLN A 58 9.56 -10.99 -7.99
N LEU A 59 9.87 -9.72 -8.31
CA LEU A 59 9.10 -8.59 -7.78
C LEU A 59 7.64 -8.64 -8.24
N TYR A 60 7.41 -8.91 -9.53
CA TYR A 60 6.05 -9.09 -10.04
C TYR A 60 5.32 -10.26 -9.36
N ASP A 61 5.97 -11.43 -9.23
CA ASP A 61 5.37 -12.62 -8.65
C ASP A 61 5.10 -12.45 -7.14
N MET A 62 5.94 -11.68 -6.44
CA MET A 62 5.69 -11.27 -5.06
C MET A 62 4.47 -10.36 -4.96
N LEU A 63 4.38 -9.30 -5.78
CA LEU A 63 3.22 -8.40 -5.79
C LEU A 63 1.92 -9.17 -6.06
N VAL A 64 1.92 -10.04 -7.08
CA VAL A 64 0.77 -10.91 -7.35
C VAL A 64 0.45 -11.82 -6.16
N GLY A 65 1.47 -12.43 -5.56
CA GLY A 65 1.30 -13.32 -4.41
C GLY A 65 0.72 -12.61 -3.20
N HIS A 66 1.13 -11.38 -2.96
CA HIS A 66 0.64 -10.53 -1.88
C HIS A 66 -0.86 -10.20 -2.10
N GLU A 67 -1.21 -9.63 -3.25
CA GLU A 67 -2.59 -9.23 -3.55
C GLU A 67 -3.57 -10.41 -3.64
N VAL A 68 -3.10 -11.55 -4.15
CA VAL A 68 -3.88 -12.80 -4.11
C VAL A 68 -4.07 -13.27 -2.65
N GLY A 69 -3.14 -12.96 -1.76
CA GLY A 69 -3.31 -13.17 -0.32
C GLY A 69 -4.52 -12.43 0.23
N HIS A 70 -4.68 -11.15 -0.11
CA HIS A 70 -5.88 -10.37 0.23
C HIS A 70 -7.13 -10.98 -0.42
N ALA A 71 -7.06 -11.33 -1.71
CA ALA A 71 -8.19 -11.98 -2.40
C ALA A 71 -8.71 -13.23 -1.70
N LEU A 72 -7.82 -14.02 -1.09
CA LEU A 72 -8.15 -15.30 -0.47
C LEU A 72 -8.54 -15.18 1.02
N TYR A 73 -8.01 -14.20 1.73
CA TYR A 73 -8.03 -14.22 3.19
C TYR A 73 -8.61 -12.96 3.84
N THR A 74 -8.65 -11.82 3.14
CA THR A 74 -9.22 -10.58 3.67
C THR A 74 -10.72 -10.51 3.36
N PRO A 75 -11.59 -10.29 4.36
CA PRO A 75 -13.04 -10.19 4.15
C PRO A 75 -13.41 -8.95 3.32
N VAL A 76 -14.54 -9.03 2.60
CA VAL A 76 -15.07 -7.92 1.78
C VAL A 76 -15.47 -6.69 2.63
N ASP A 77 -15.87 -6.94 3.87
CA ASP A 77 -16.29 -5.96 4.89
C ASP A 77 -15.16 -5.56 5.85
N SER A 78 -13.89 -5.82 5.45
CA SER A 78 -12.72 -5.54 6.30
C SER A 78 -12.60 -4.08 6.74
N PHE A 79 -13.07 -3.14 5.90
CA PHE A 79 -13.05 -1.71 6.23
C PHE A 79 -13.96 -1.30 7.38
N ASP A 80 -15.01 -2.08 7.67
CA ASP A 80 -15.93 -1.78 8.77
C ASP A 80 -15.20 -1.76 10.13
N ALA A 81 -14.12 -2.55 10.25
CA ALA A 81 -13.27 -2.59 11.45
C ALA A 81 -12.58 -1.25 11.76
N ILE A 82 -12.34 -0.41 10.75
CA ILE A 82 -11.72 0.91 10.94
C ILE A 82 -12.61 1.77 11.82
N ASP A 83 -13.90 1.86 11.49
CA ASP A 83 -14.86 2.68 12.23
C ASP A 83 -15.20 2.11 13.61
N GLU A 84 -15.02 0.80 13.81
CA GLU A 84 -15.17 0.15 15.11
C GLU A 84 -14.01 0.44 16.07
N ILE A 85 -12.78 0.62 15.55
CA ILE A 85 -11.56 0.79 16.35
C ILE A 85 -11.18 2.26 16.49
N ALA A 86 -11.25 3.03 15.39
CA ALA A 86 -10.70 4.37 15.31
C ALA A 86 -11.49 5.40 16.09
N LEU A 87 -10.79 6.28 16.79
CA LEU A 87 -11.39 7.55 17.26
C LEU A 87 -11.58 8.50 16.06
N PRO A 88 -12.50 9.49 16.19
CA PRO A 88 -12.69 10.48 15.14
C PRO A 88 -11.39 11.19 14.76
N GLY A 89 -10.98 11.06 13.52
CA GLY A 89 -9.75 11.63 12.97
C GLY A 89 -8.61 10.62 12.79
N ASP A 90 -8.69 9.44 13.40
CA ASP A 90 -7.59 8.45 13.40
C ASP A 90 -7.82 7.29 12.40
N GLN A 91 -8.84 7.40 11.53
CA GLN A 91 -9.20 6.32 10.59
C GLN A 91 -8.03 5.91 9.69
N ALA A 92 -7.27 6.88 9.18
CA ALA A 92 -6.12 6.60 8.32
C ALA A 92 -5.01 5.84 9.07
N TYR A 93 -4.77 6.21 10.33
CA TYR A 93 -3.80 5.55 11.17
C TYR A 93 -4.21 4.11 11.50
N VAL A 94 -5.46 3.89 11.92
CA VAL A 94 -5.98 2.55 12.19
C VAL A 94 -5.97 1.68 10.93
N LYS A 95 -6.31 2.26 9.75
CA LYS A 95 -6.16 1.58 8.46
C LYS A 95 -4.72 1.12 8.23
N GLY A 96 -3.74 1.97 8.53
CA GLY A 96 -2.32 1.62 8.44
C GLY A 96 -1.94 0.45 9.35
N LEU A 97 -2.42 0.43 10.60
CA LEU A 97 -2.18 -0.68 11.53
C LEU A 97 -2.82 -1.98 11.03
N LEU A 98 -4.07 -1.92 10.54
CA LEU A 98 -4.76 -3.09 9.96
C LEU A 98 -3.97 -3.66 8.78
N ASN A 99 -3.47 -2.80 7.88
CA ASN A 99 -2.65 -3.25 6.77
C ASN A 99 -1.37 -3.96 7.22
N ILE A 100 -0.64 -3.40 8.20
CA ILE A 100 0.60 -4.03 8.71
C ILE A 100 0.33 -5.44 9.25
N VAL A 101 -0.70 -5.59 10.07
CA VAL A 101 -1.01 -6.87 10.72
C VAL A 101 -1.58 -7.87 9.72
N GLU A 102 -2.47 -7.42 8.83
CA GLU A 102 -3.06 -8.26 7.79
C GLU A 102 -2.02 -8.73 6.78
N ASP A 103 -1.14 -7.84 6.31
CA ASP A 103 -0.03 -8.19 5.42
C ASP A 103 0.83 -9.31 6.00
N ALA A 104 1.23 -9.18 7.26
CA ALA A 104 2.01 -10.21 7.94
C ALA A 104 1.28 -11.57 7.93
N ARG A 105 -0.04 -11.56 8.21
CA ARG A 105 -0.87 -12.76 8.25
C ARG A 105 -1.04 -13.38 6.86
N ILE A 106 -1.45 -12.60 5.86
CA ILE A 106 -1.71 -13.14 4.52
C ILE A 106 -0.44 -13.62 3.84
N GLU A 107 0.67 -12.89 3.96
CA GLU A 107 1.94 -13.31 3.40
C GLU A 107 2.44 -14.62 4.02
N ARG A 108 2.31 -14.79 5.35
CA ARG A 108 2.63 -16.05 6.01
C ARG A 108 1.78 -17.19 5.46
N LYS A 109 0.46 -16.98 5.31
CA LYS A 109 -0.46 -17.98 4.72
C LYS A 109 -0.12 -18.30 3.27
N MET A 110 0.20 -17.28 2.46
CA MET A 110 0.60 -17.47 1.07
C MET A 110 1.93 -18.22 0.95
N LYS A 111 2.93 -17.87 1.74
CA LYS A 111 4.22 -18.57 1.79
C LYS A 111 4.11 -20.01 2.29
N ALA A 112 3.14 -20.31 3.15
CA ALA A 112 2.84 -21.67 3.60
C ALA A 112 2.09 -22.48 2.54
N LYS A 113 1.07 -21.89 1.90
CA LYS A 113 0.25 -22.54 0.88
C LYS A 113 1.02 -22.77 -0.42
N PHE A 114 1.87 -21.82 -0.81
CA PHE A 114 2.65 -21.81 -2.04
C PHE A 114 4.15 -21.65 -1.72
N PRO A 115 4.86 -22.72 -1.34
CA PRO A 115 6.25 -22.61 -0.87
C PRO A 115 7.22 -21.99 -1.89
N GLY A 116 6.92 -22.06 -3.19
CA GLY A 116 7.69 -21.40 -4.25
C GLY A 116 7.75 -19.87 -4.10
N LEU A 117 6.69 -19.25 -3.59
CA LEU A 117 6.63 -17.81 -3.36
C LEU A 117 7.63 -17.30 -2.32
N ARG A 118 8.07 -18.14 -1.37
CA ARG A 118 9.08 -17.71 -0.37
C ARG A 118 10.34 -17.16 -1.02
N ARG A 119 10.79 -17.78 -2.11
CA ARG A 119 11.97 -17.32 -2.85
C ARG A 119 11.68 -16.01 -3.56
N ASP A 120 10.49 -15.85 -4.13
CA ASP A 120 10.11 -14.66 -4.87
C ASP A 120 9.93 -13.48 -3.90
N PHE A 121 9.31 -13.68 -2.73
CA PHE A 121 9.25 -12.70 -1.65
C PHE A 121 10.64 -12.27 -1.18
N PHE A 122 11.55 -13.22 -0.91
CA PHE A 122 12.91 -12.91 -0.51
C PHE A 122 13.63 -12.06 -1.56
N ALA A 123 13.61 -12.48 -2.84
CA ALA A 123 14.30 -11.79 -3.91
C ALA A 123 13.71 -10.39 -4.17
N ALA A 124 12.38 -10.27 -4.08
CA ALA A 124 11.70 -8.98 -4.26
C ALA A 124 12.00 -8.01 -3.11
N TYR A 125 11.92 -8.46 -1.87
CA TYR A 125 12.24 -7.61 -0.72
C TYR A 125 13.72 -7.22 -0.66
N SER A 126 14.64 -8.11 -1.09
CA SER A 126 16.05 -7.73 -1.28
C SER A 126 16.21 -6.63 -2.33
N ASP A 127 15.54 -6.76 -3.50
CA ASP A 127 15.58 -5.74 -4.56
C ASP A 127 15.01 -4.40 -4.07
N LEU A 128 13.86 -4.43 -3.40
CA LEU A 128 13.21 -3.23 -2.84
C LEU A 128 14.09 -2.54 -1.78
N HIS A 129 14.76 -3.31 -0.94
CA HIS A 129 15.62 -2.78 0.11
C HIS A 129 16.96 -2.31 -0.42
N GLU A 130 17.69 -3.17 -1.18
CA GLU A 130 19.08 -2.93 -1.52
C GLU A 130 19.26 -2.04 -2.75
N GLN A 131 18.33 -2.13 -3.73
CA GLN A 131 18.47 -1.44 -5.01
C GLN A 131 17.61 -0.19 -5.11
N ARG A 132 16.48 -0.14 -4.40
CA ARG A 132 15.48 0.91 -4.56
C ARG A 132 15.32 1.79 -3.33
N ASP A 133 15.93 1.41 -2.20
CA ASP A 133 15.71 2.03 -0.88
C ASP A 133 14.21 2.31 -0.60
N PHE A 134 13.39 1.36 -1.01
CA PHE A 134 11.92 1.51 -0.99
C PHE A 134 11.39 1.79 0.42
N PHE A 135 12.06 1.24 1.45
CA PHE A 135 11.68 1.43 2.85
C PHE A 135 12.26 2.70 3.47
N GLY A 136 13.02 3.51 2.71
CA GLY A 136 13.60 4.77 3.19
C GLY A 136 14.54 4.62 4.38
N LEU A 137 15.20 3.46 4.50
CA LEU A 137 16.06 3.15 5.65
C LEU A 137 17.49 3.69 5.52
N THR A 138 17.79 4.36 4.42
CA THR A 138 19.14 4.85 4.14
C THR A 138 19.14 6.38 4.25
N ASP A 139 20.00 6.95 5.10
CA ASP A 139 20.25 8.39 5.11
C ASP A 139 21.25 8.78 4.00
N GLY A 140 21.55 10.09 3.90
CA GLY A 140 22.50 10.60 2.90
C GLY A 140 23.92 10.01 3.01
N ASP A 141 24.24 9.35 4.14
CA ASP A 141 25.52 8.68 4.43
C ASP A 141 25.42 7.15 4.25
N GLY A 142 24.24 6.63 3.89
CA GLY A 142 23.99 5.20 3.67
C GLY A 142 23.77 4.40 4.96
N VAL A 143 23.42 5.06 6.06
CA VAL A 143 23.15 4.43 7.36
C VAL A 143 21.68 4.05 7.48
N VAL A 144 21.40 2.79 7.86
CA VAL A 144 20.04 2.31 8.12
C VAL A 144 19.54 2.86 9.45
N ARG A 145 18.37 3.53 9.44
CA ARG A 145 17.80 4.24 10.60
C ARG A 145 16.67 3.50 11.28
N VAL A 146 16.83 2.23 11.52
CA VAL A 146 15.77 1.39 12.12
C VAL A 146 15.42 1.84 13.55
N ASP A 147 16.42 2.34 14.31
CA ASP A 147 16.23 2.75 15.71
C ASP A 147 15.39 4.03 15.85
N ASP A 148 15.27 4.82 14.77
CA ASP A 148 14.48 6.07 14.76
C ASP A 148 13.00 5.81 14.44
N LEU A 149 12.65 4.57 14.04
CA LEU A 149 11.30 4.22 13.64
C LEU A 149 10.42 3.88 14.86
N ASP A 150 9.15 4.26 14.77
CA ASP A 150 8.13 3.85 15.73
C ASP A 150 7.84 2.35 15.70
N LEU A 151 7.07 1.87 16.65
CA LEU A 151 6.74 0.45 16.76
C LEU A 151 5.98 -0.09 15.54
N PRO A 152 4.93 0.56 14.98
CA PRO A 152 4.25 0.07 13.78
C PRO A 152 5.18 -0.08 12.58
N ASN A 153 6.04 0.89 12.31
CA ASN A 153 7.01 0.82 11.23
C ASN A 153 8.01 -0.32 11.44
N ARG A 154 8.51 -0.49 12.66
CA ARG A 154 9.40 -1.62 13.00
C ARG A 154 8.70 -2.97 12.85
N LEU A 155 7.43 -3.10 13.24
CA LEU A 155 6.62 -4.31 13.02
C LEU A 155 6.47 -4.61 11.52
N ASN A 156 6.12 -3.60 10.71
CA ASN A 156 6.03 -3.75 9.27
C ASN A 156 7.34 -4.26 8.64
N LEU A 157 8.46 -3.60 8.95
CA LEU A 157 9.77 -4.00 8.45
C LEU A 157 10.16 -5.41 8.90
N HIS A 158 9.84 -5.78 10.14
CA HIS A 158 10.13 -7.12 10.66
C HIS A 158 9.49 -8.20 9.81
N PHE A 159 8.20 -8.08 9.50
CA PHE A 159 7.47 -9.11 8.75
C PHE A 159 7.79 -9.10 7.25
N LYS A 160 8.27 -7.98 6.70
CA LYS A 160 8.66 -7.87 5.29
C LYS A 160 10.14 -8.25 5.05
N ILE A 161 11.07 -7.63 5.77
CA ILE A 161 12.51 -7.79 5.54
C ILE A 161 13.27 -8.40 6.71
N GLY A 162 12.81 -8.21 7.95
CA GLY A 162 13.45 -8.76 9.14
C GLY A 162 13.44 -10.29 9.19
N LEU A 163 12.32 -10.93 8.82
CA LEU A 163 12.20 -12.40 8.76
C LEU A 163 13.11 -13.06 7.71
N PHE A 164 13.68 -12.30 6.80
CA PHE A 164 14.65 -12.76 5.82
C PHE A 164 16.10 -12.42 6.19
N ASP A 165 16.34 -11.90 7.40
CA ASP A 165 17.64 -11.47 7.88
C ASP A 165 18.30 -10.36 7.01
N LEU A 166 17.50 -9.60 6.24
CA LEU A 166 18.00 -8.48 5.45
C LEU A 166 18.34 -7.28 6.34
N VAL A 167 17.56 -7.05 7.40
CA VAL A 167 17.79 -6.02 8.40
C VAL A 167 17.45 -6.56 9.79
N THR A 168 18.26 -6.22 10.79
CA THR A 168 17.95 -6.53 12.19
C THR A 168 17.04 -5.46 12.76
N ILE A 169 15.83 -5.84 13.18
CA ILE A 169 14.85 -4.93 13.78
C ILE A 169 14.86 -5.12 15.30
N PRO A 170 15.20 -4.08 16.08
CA PRO A 170 15.22 -4.17 17.53
C PRO A 170 13.81 -4.07 18.12
N PHE A 171 13.53 -4.89 19.14
CA PHE A 171 12.32 -4.82 19.95
C PHE A 171 12.67 -5.01 21.42
N THR A 172 12.01 -4.26 22.30
CA THR A 172 12.03 -4.51 23.74
C THR A 172 11.25 -5.80 24.08
N ASP A 173 11.36 -6.26 25.32
CA ASP A 173 10.61 -7.45 25.74
C ASP A 173 9.10 -7.20 25.72
N GLU A 174 8.65 -5.99 26.01
CA GLU A 174 7.25 -5.57 25.94
C GLU A 174 6.76 -5.52 24.49
N GLU A 175 7.58 -5.03 23.58
CA GLU A 175 7.23 -4.93 22.14
C GLU A 175 7.20 -6.30 21.46
N ARG A 176 8.00 -7.26 21.92
CA ARG A 176 8.00 -8.64 21.38
C ARG A 176 6.65 -9.33 21.50
N VAL A 177 5.85 -8.97 22.48
CA VAL A 177 4.48 -9.48 22.62
C VAL A 177 3.66 -9.21 21.36
N TRP A 178 3.85 -8.06 20.72
CA TRP A 178 3.16 -7.73 19.47
C TRP A 178 3.66 -8.57 18.30
N VAL A 179 4.97 -8.74 18.19
CA VAL A 179 5.57 -9.63 17.17
C VAL A 179 4.99 -11.03 17.28
N ASP A 180 4.97 -11.60 18.49
CA ASP A 180 4.47 -12.95 18.74
C ASP A 180 2.97 -13.09 18.44
N ARG A 181 2.16 -12.08 18.81
CA ARG A 181 0.71 -12.06 18.53
C ARG A 181 0.43 -11.99 17.03
N ILE A 182 1.13 -11.12 16.30
CA ILE A 182 0.99 -10.98 14.86
C ILE A 182 1.40 -12.27 14.14
N ASP A 183 2.53 -12.86 14.52
CA ASP A 183 2.99 -14.13 13.93
C ASP A 183 2.01 -15.29 14.19
N ALA A 184 1.31 -15.27 15.31
CA ALA A 184 0.31 -16.28 15.67
C ALA A 184 -1.09 -16.04 15.08
N SER A 185 -1.35 -14.89 14.43
CA SER A 185 -2.68 -14.54 13.91
C SER A 185 -3.14 -15.48 12.79
N GLU A 186 -4.34 -16.04 12.89
CA GLU A 186 -4.87 -16.99 11.89
C GLU A 186 -6.09 -16.45 11.16
N THR A 187 -6.91 -15.66 11.83
CA THR A 187 -8.19 -15.14 11.32
C THR A 187 -8.15 -13.62 11.18
N TRP A 188 -9.11 -13.06 10.43
CA TRP A 188 -9.32 -11.62 10.39
C TRP A 188 -9.68 -11.04 11.76
N ASN A 189 -10.44 -11.77 12.56
CA ASN A 189 -10.77 -11.31 13.92
C ASN A 189 -9.52 -11.19 14.80
N ASP A 190 -8.53 -12.07 14.64
CA ASP A 190 -7.25 -11.92 15.35
C ASP A 190 -6.54 -10.62 14.94
N VAL A 191 -6.62 -10.24 13.66
CA VAL A 191 -6.06 -8.96 13.16
C VAL A 191 -6.76 -7.77 13.82
N VAL A 192 -8.10 -7.77 13.83
CA VAL A 192 -8.90 -6.71 14.44
C VAL A 192 -8.60 -6.58 15.94
N ASP A 193 -8.56 -7.69 16.68
CA ASP A 193 -8.26 -7.71 18.12
C ASP A 193 -6.83 -7.21 18.41
N ILE A 194 -5.85 -7.61 17.60
CA ILE A 194 -4.46 -7.15 17.75
C ILE A 194 -4.38 -5.65 17.52
N VAL A 195 -5.00 -5.16 16.45
CA VAL A 195 -4.96 -3.73 16.10
C VAL A 195 -5.69 -2.88 17.13
N ALA A 196 -6.86 -3.32 17.62
CA ALA A 196 -7.58 -2.62 18.67
C ALA A 196 -6.73 -2.47 19.95
N ASP A 197 -6.08 -3.55 20.38
CA ASP A 197 -5.21 -3.55 21.55
C ASP A 197 -3.95 -2.70 21.34
N LEU A 198 -3.31 -2.83 20.16
CA LEU A 198 -2.12 -2.06 19.80
C LEU A 198 -2.43 -0.57 19.79
N TYR A 199 -3.50 -0.16 19.10
CA TYR A 199 -3.97 1.21 19.03
C TYR A 199 -4.30 1.78 20.42
N ALA A 200 -4.98 1.00 21.27
CA ALA A 200 -5.30 1.42 22.64
C ALA A 200 -4.05 1.55 23.55
N SER A 201 -2.95 0.85 23.22
CA SER A 201 -1.70 0.90 23.98
C SER A 201 -0.82 2.11 23.64
N MET A 202 -1.10 2.80 22.53
CA MET A 202 -0.31 3.94 22.09
C MET A 202 -0.77 5.24 22.76
N ASP A 203 0.20 6.08 23.15
CA ASP A 203 -0.10 7.41 23.67
C ASP A 203 -0.73 8.27 22.57
N ARG A 204 -1.76 9.06 22.94
CA ARG A 204 -2.51 9.91 21.99
C ARG A 204 -1.64 10.93 21.26
N ASP A 205 -0.53 11.34 21.83
CA ASP A 205 0.41 12.29 21.21
C ASP A 205 1.18 11.64 20.06
N GLN A 206 1.34 10.31 20.05
CA GLN A 206 1.96 9.57 18.95
C GLN A 206 0.99 9.29 17.81
N GLN A 207 -0.31 9.25 18.07
CA GLN A 207 -1.35 8.93 17.08
C GLN A 207 -1.54 10.06 16.05
N GLN A 208 -1.26 11.32 16.39
CA GLN A 208 -1.47 12.47 15.49
C GLN A 208 -0.31 12.77 14.54
N ASP A 209 0.90 12.30 14.84
CA ASP A 209 2.11 12.65 14.07
C ASP A 209 2.41 11.68 12.90
N HIS A 210 1.71 10.54 12.83
CA HIS A 210 2.08 9.43 11.94
C HIS A 210 1.19 9.24 10.71
N SER A 211 0.21 10.10 10.46
CA SER A 211 -0.70 9.94 9.31
C SER A 211 -0.05 10.18 7.93
N GLU A 212 1.17 10.71 7.88
CA GLU A 212 1.82 11.11 6.64
C GLU A 212 3.08 10.29 6.26
N ASP A 213 3.63 9.44 7.17
CA ASP A 213 5.02 8.96 7.02
C ASP A 213 5.18 7.44 6.84
N MET A 214 4.12 6.72 6.45
CA MET A 214 4.23 5.28 6.20
C MET A 214 4.61 5.00 4.74
N PRO A 215 5.89 4.77 4.40
CA PRO A 215 6.26 4.26 3.08
C PRO A 215 5.84 2.80 3.02
N MET A 216 4.65 2.55 2.52
CA MET A 216 4.11 1.22 2.33
C MET A 216 4.03 0.89 0.86
N PRO A 217 4.46 -0.30 0.42
CA PRO A 217 3.72 -1.00 -0.59
C PRO A 217 2.43 -1.50 0.08
N THR A 218 1.61 -0.55 0.54
CA THR A 218 0.26 -0.87 0.92
C THR A 218 -0.47 -1.23 -0.35
N SER A 219 -1.12 -2.36 -0.36
CA SER A 219 -2.32 -2.51 -1.12
C SER A 219 -3.18 -1.27 -0.83
N GLU A 220 -3.12 -0.26 -1.69
CA GLU A 220 -4.24 0.67 -1.79
C GLU A 220 -5.41 -0.19 -2.23
N GLU A 221 -6.11 -0.75 -1.23
CA GLU A 221 -7.40 -1.33 -1.49
C GLU A 221 -8.20 -0.22 -2.16
N GLY A 222 -8.43 -0.39 -3.47
CA GLY A 222 -8.97 0.63 -4.33
C GLY A 222 -10.31 1.11 -3.83
N ASP A 223 -10.31 2.18 -3.04
CA ASP A 223 -11.48 3.03 -2.90
C ASP A 223 -11.67 3.76 -4.23
N ALA A 224 -12.37 3.09 -5.16
CA ALA A 224 -12.89 3.70 -6.38
C ALA A 224 -14.14 4.53 -6.08
N SER A 225 -14.18 5.22 -4.95
CA SER A 225 -15.16 6.27 -4.74
C SER A 225 -14.59 7.56 -5.32
N GLY A 226 -15.09 7.92 -6.51
CA GLY A 226 -14.70 9.09 -7.26
C GLY A 226 -14.65 10.33 -6.37
N SER A 227 -13.48 10.92 -6.25
CA SER A 227 -13.36 12.29 -5.81
C SER A 227 -13.92 13.16 -6.93
N GLU A 228 -15.20 13.50 -6.84
CA GLU A 228 -15.71 14.69 -7.49
C GLU A 228 -14.95 15.88 -6.88
N SER A 229 -14.02 16.40 -7.66
CA SER A 229 -13.39 17.68 -7.38
C SER A 229 -14.47 18.75 -7.29
N SER A 230 -14.86 19.11 -6.06
CA SER A 230 -15.64 20.31 -5.81
C SER A 230 -14.73 21.51 -6.09
N GLU A 231 -14.86 22.08 -7.27
CA GLU A 231 -14.40 23.43 -7.57
C GLU A 231 -15.11 24.40 -6.62
N SER A 232 -14.41 24.81 -5.59
CA SER A 232 -14.79 25.94 -4.75
C SER A 232 -14.57 27.21 -5.55
N SER A 233 -15.59 27.65 -6.25
CA SER A 233 -15.68 28.99 -6.81
C SER A 233 -15.79 30.02 -5.68
N ASN A 234 -14.70 30.65 -5.34
CA ASN A 234 -14.65 31.82 -4.48
C ASN A 234 -15.08 33.06 -5.28
N SER A 235 -16.35 33.35 -5.27
CA SER A 235 -16.89 34.63 -5.75
C SER A 235 -16.67 35.68 -4.66
N ASN A 236 -15.65 36.51 -4.84
CA ASN A 236 -15.49 37.75 -4.09
C ASN A 236 -16.27 38.86 -4.79
N ASP A 237 -17.41 39.22 -4.22
CA ASP A 237 -18.20 40.37 -4.53
C ASP A 237 -17.50 41.64 -4.01
N GLY A 238 -17.33 42.64 -4.86
CA GLY A 238 -16.80 43.93 -4.50
C GLY A 238 -17.08 44.93 -5.59
N GLY A 239 -18.25 45.60 -5.49
CA GLY A 239 -18.72 46.60 -6.40
C GLY A 239 -17.88 47.89 -6.44
N GLN A 240 -18.00 48.64 -7.48
CA GLN A 240 -18.36 50.07 -7.45
C GLN A 240 -18.32 50.69 -8.86
N ASP A 241 -19.44 51.27 -9.22
CA ASP A 241 -19.76 52.50 -10.01
C ASP A 241 -18.75 53.09 -10.99
N GLY A 242 -19.30 53.45 -12.15
CA GLY A 242 -18.72 54.46 -13.02
C GLY A 242 -19.28 54.49 -14.44
N GLN A 243 -20.43 55.11 -14.61
CA GLN A 243 -20.95 55.94 -15.70
C GLN A 243 -20.03 56.19 -16.93
N ASP A 244 -20.55 56.06 -18.10
CA ASP A 244 -21.11 57.12 -18.99
C ASP A 244 -20.71 56.95 -20.47
N SER A 245 -21.70 57.10 -21.29
CA SER A 245 -21.77 57.67 -22.67
C SER A 245 -20.88 57.08 -23.78
N GLY A 246 -21.52 56.62 -24.84
CA GLY A 246 -21.91 57.42 -25.94
C GLY A 246 -21.57 56.85 -27.31
N GLN A 247 -22.59 56.68 -28.15
CA GLN A 247 -22.64 56.90 -29.60
C GLN A 247 -21.81 55.96 -30.51
N SER A 248 -22.46 55.13 -31.22
CA SER A 248 -23.13 55.32 -32.58
C SER A 248 -22.20 55.33 -33.79
N MET A 249 -22.71 54.63 -34.75
CA MET A 249 -22.58 54.77 -36.22
C MET A 249 -21.61 53.82 -36.91
N ASP A 250 -22.25 52.94 -37.66
CA ASP A 250 -22.42 52.85 -39.14
C ASP A 250 -21.09 52.62 -39.85
N ASP A 251 -20.98 51.71 -40.69
CA ASP A 251 -21.50 51.58 -42.06
C ASP A 251 -20.51 50.74 -42.90
N ASP A 252 -21.08 49.93 -43.70
CA ASP A 252 -20.76 49.51 -45.07
C ASP A 252 -19.44 48.83 -45.51
N THR A 253 -19.77 47.75 -46.18
CA THR A 253 -19.27 47.31 -47.52
C THR A 253 -17.79 46.97 -47.72
N ASP A 254 -17.44 45.78 -48.06
CA ASP A 254 -17.35 45.13 -49.38
C ASP A 254 -16.94 43.65 -49.22
#